data_d8b1d155423b135f3fd527264ca27849
#
_entry.id   d8b1d155423b135f3fd527264ca27849
#
_cell.length_a   1.000
_cell.length_b   1.000
_cell.length_c   1.000
_cell.angle_alpha   90.00
_cell.angle_beta   90.00
_cell.angle_gamma   90.00
#
_symmetry.space_group_name_H-M   'P 1'
#
loop_
_entity.id
_entity.type
_entity.pdbx_description
1 polymer ?
#
loop_
_entity_poly.entity_id
_entity_poly.type
_entity_poly.pdbx_seq_one_letter_code
_entity_poly.pdbx_strand_id
1 'polypeptide(L)'
;MGGGLVGAEAAVGFHHEGKECTIVEMKPAIVEDVNSFYRGGLMPEVEKATACYVNTKVKAVVPEGVLCEKDGEDLLLEADTVVCALGLKAPYEKVDALAELVDECYIIGDCGKVGKIYDAMNTGYYAAVRV
;
A
#
# COMPACT_ATOMS: atom_id res chain seq x y z
N MET A 1 0.59 7.91 -4.61
CA MET A 1 -0.76 7.74 -4.05
C MET A 1 -0.84 6.48 -3.22
N GLY A 2 -1.55 6.55 -2.08
CA GLY A 2 -1.58 5.57 -1.01
C GLY A 2 -0.63 5.94 0.13
N GLY A 3 -1.18 6.25 1.31
CA GLY A 3 -0.46 6.67 2.52
C GLY A 3 -0.21 5.53 3.52
N GLY A 4 -0.20 4.28 3.06
CA GLY A 4 0.24 3.14 3.84
C GLY A 4 1.76 3.13 4.05
N LEU A 5 2.28 2.08 4.72
CA LEU A 5 3.72 1.96 5.03
C LEU A 5 4.60 2.12 3.79
N VAL A 6 4.29 1.40 2.71
CA VAL A 6 5.07 1.43 1.46
C VAL A 6 5.13 2.83 0.85
N GLY A 7 3.99 3.55 0.79
CA GLY A 7 3.95 4.90 0.25
C GLY A 7 4.71 5.91 1.10
N ALA A 8 4.62 5.80 2.42
CA ALA A 8 5.34 6.65 3.35
C ALA A 8 6.87 6.45 3.30
N GLU A 9 7.32 5.19 3.32
CA GLU A 9 8.76 4.87 3.20
C GLU A 9 9.32 5.29 1.84
N ALA A 10 8.57 5.08 0.75
CA ALA A 10 8.99 5.52 -0.59
C ALA A 10 9.14 7.05 -0.66
N ALA A 11 8.21 7.81 -0.07
CA ALA A 11 8.29 9.27 -0.06
C ALA A 11 9.51 9.78 0.72
N VAL A 12 9.84 9.18 1.87
CA VAL A 12 11.06 9.49 2.62
C VAL A 12 12.32 9.15 1.79
N GLY A 13 12.34 8.00 1.13
CA GLY A 13 13.45 7.60 0.25
C GLY A 13 13.66 8.60 -0.90
N PHE A 14 12.59 9.00 -1.59
CA PHE A 14 12.67 9.99 -2.67
C PHE A 14 13.11 11.38 -2.17
N HIS A 15 12.67 11.78 -0.99
CA HIS A 15 13.13 13.02 -0.37
C HIS A 15 14.65 13.02 -0.14
N HIS A 16 15.22 11.91 0.35
CA HIS A 16 16.66 11.75 0.51
C HIS A 16 17.42 11.79 -0.83
N GLU A 17 16.75 11.47 -1.93
CA GLU A 17 17.29 11.65 -3.29
C GLU A 17 17.08 13.06 -3.85
N GLY A 18 16.57 13.99 -3.06
CA GLY A 18 16.33 15.37 -3.45
C GLY A 18 15.10 15.61 -4.30
N LYS A 19 14.15 14.68 -4.30
CA LYS A 19 12.87 14.80 -5.01
C LYS A 19 11.78 15.38 -4.11
N GLU A 20 10.94 16.23 -4.66
CA GLU A 20 9.72 16.70 -3.99
C GLU A 20 8.62 15.65 -4.12
N CYS A 21 7.98 15.33 -3.01
CA CYS A 21 6.94 14.30 -2.94
C CYS A 21 5.66 14.82 -2.30
N THR A 22 4.54 14.26 -2.73
CA THR A 22 3.22 14.47 -2.12
C THR A 22 2.55 13.12 -1.90
N ILE A 23 2.07 12.85 -0.68
CA ILE A 23 1.25 11.67 -0.37
C ILE A 23 -0.22 12.06 -0.47
N VAL A 24 -1.00 11.25 -1.21
CA VAL A 24 -2.47 11.34 -1.25
C VAL A 24 -3.04 10.09 -0.62
N GLU A 25 -3.90 10.25 0.40
CA GLU A 25 -4.53 9.16 1.14
C GLU A 25 -6.01 9.43 1.35
N MET A 26 -6.84 8.43 1.03
CA MET A 26 -8.29 8.53 1.20
C MET A 26 -8.76 8.41 2.65
N LYS A 27 -7.96 7.77 3.51
CA LYS A 27 -8.21 7.64 4.95
C LYS A 27 -7.87 8.94 5.69
N PRO A 28 -8.35 9.11 6.94
CA PRO A 28 -8.09 10.31 7.74
C PRO A 28 -6.65 10.42 8.24
N ALA A 29 -5.87 9.34 8.18
CA ALA A 29 -4.46 9.37 8.58
C ALA A 29 -3.62 8.44 7.69
N ILE A 30 -2.32 8.71 7.64
CA ILE A 30 -1.34 7.86 6.98
C ILE A 30 -0.72 6.88 7.98
N VAL A 31 -0.20 5.75 7.47
CA VAL A 31 0.52 4.72 8.26
C VAL A 31 -0.32 4.18 9.43
N GLU A 32 -1.63 4.02 9.26
CA GLU A 32 -2.53 3.57 10.33
C GLU A 32 -2.30 2.10 10.73
N ASP A 33 -2.02 1.23 9.75
CA ASP A 33 -1.93 -0.23 9.94
C ASP A 33 -0.54 -0.70 10.41
N VAL A 34 0.22 0.17 11.08
CA VAL A 34 1.58 -0.09 11.56
C VAL A 34 1.62 0.03 13.08
N ASN A 35 2.46 -0.80 13.74
CA ASN A 35 2.60 -0.70 15.19
C ASN A 35 3.06 0.71 15.61
N SER A 36 2.61 1.14 16.78
CA SER A 36 2.81 2.50 17.29
C SER A 36 4.27 2.90 17.45
N PHE A 37 5.15 1.95 17.79
CA PHE A 37 6.58 2.21 17.95
C PHE A 37 7.23 2.57 16.61
N TYR A 38 7.00 1.75 15.58
CA TYR A 38 7.54 2.02 14.23
C TYR A 38 6.94 3.30 13.63
N ARG A 39 5.64 3.47 13.79
CA ARG A 39 4.94 4.69 13.36
C ARG A 39 5.53 5.95 14.00
N GLY A 40 5.83 5.88 15.31
CA GLY A 40 6.44 7.00 16.04
C GLY A 40 7.81 7.41 15.50
N GLY A 41 8.61 6.49 14.98
CA GLY A 41 9.87 6.80 14.33
C GLY A 41 9.73 7.30 12.89
N LEU A 42 8.77 6.74 12.12
CA LEU A 42 8.60 7.06 10.72
C LEU A 42 7.89 8.42 10.50
N MET A 43 6.86 8.74 11.28
CA MET A 43 6.04 9.94 11.07
C MET A 43 6.84 11.25 11.06
N PRO A 44 7.80 11.50 11.96
CA PRO A 44 8.63 12.70 11.91
C PRO A 44 9.44 12.84 10.63
N GLU A 45 9.89 11.73 10.05
CA GLU A 45 10.60 11.74 8.76
C GLU A 45 9.65 12.02 7.59
N VAL A 46 8.45 11.43 7.62
CA VAL A 46 7.41 11.70 6.61
C VAL A 46 6.98 13.18 6.63
N GLU A 47 6.76 13.75 7.80
CA GLU A 47 6.37 15.16 7.97
C GLU A 47 7.42 16.13 7.44
N LYS A 48 8.71 15.78 7.51
CA LYS A 48 9.79 16.57 6.91
C LYS A 48 9.89 16.36 5.39
N ALA A 49 9.62 15.14 4.94
CA ALA A 49 9.89 14.73 3.57
C ALA A 49 8.78 15.15 2.59
N THR A 50 7.52 15.29 3.03
CA THR A 50 6.40 15.33 2.09
C THR A 50 5.16 16.04 2.63
N ALA A 51 4.43 16.70 1.73
CA ALA A 51 3.07 17.14 2.00
C ALA A 51 2.11 15.92 1.97
N CYS A 52 1.18 15.86 2.93
CA CYS A 52 0.20 14.78 3.03
C CYS A 52 -1.22 15.30 2.86
N TYR A 53 -1.91 14.84 1.83
CA TYR A 53 -3.33 15.08 1.60
C TYR A 53 -4.13 13.86 2.07
N VAL A 54 -4.60 13.90 3.31
CA VAL A 54 -5.52 12.90 3.88
C VAL A 54 -6.98 13.25 3.57
N ASN A 55 -7.91 12.31 3.79
CA ASN A 55 -9.32 12.43 3.39
C ASN A 55 -9.47 12.83 1.90
N THR A 56 -8.51 12.43 1.07
CA THR A 56 -8.42 12.86 -0.32
C THR A 56 -8.45 11.62 -1.23
N LYS A 57 -9.49 11.52 -2.04
CA LYS A 57 -9.71 10.38 -2.95
C LYS A 57 -9.13 10.67 -4.33
N VAL A 58 -8.28 9.80 -4.81
CA VAL A 58 -7.80 9.87 -6.20
C VAL A 58 -8.93 9.45 -7.15
N LYS A 59 -9.23 10.28 -8.15
CA LYS A 59 -10.20 10.02 -9.21
C LYS A 59 -9.53 9.49 -10.47
N ALA A 60 -8.43 10.11 -10.89
CA ALA A 60 -7.71 9.72 -12.11
C ALA A 60 -6.25 10.19 -12.06
N VAL A 61 -5.40 9.51 -12.82
CA VAL A 61 -4.08 10.01 -13.22
C VAL A 61 -4.25 10.64 -14.61
N VAL A 62 -3.80 11.87 -14.73
CA VAL A 62 -3.89 12.68 -15.96
C VAL A 62 -2.48 13.14 -16.37
N PRO A 63 -2.26 13.63 -17.60
CA PRO A 63 -0.94 14.06 -18.03
C PRO A 63 -0.28 15.11 -17.15
N GLU A 64 -1.08 15.95 -16.50
CA GLU A 64 -0.64 17.05 -15.64
C GLU A 64 -0.38 16.60 -14.18
N GLY A 65 -0.79 15.37 -13.81
CA GLY A 65 -0.63 14.87 -12.44
C GLY A 65 -1.75 13.95 -11.97
N VAL A 66 -2.32 14.23 -10.79
CA VAL A 66 -3.35 13.39 -10.16
C VAL A 66 -4.58 14.24 -9.85
N LEU A 67 -5.70 13.89 -10.47
CA LEU A 67 -7.01 14.48 -10.16
C LEU A 67 -7.57 13.79 -8.92
N CYS A 68 -7.85 14.57 -7.90
CA CYS A 68 -8.37 14.13 -6.61
C CYS A 68 -9.71 14.78 -6.30
N GLU A 69 -10.41 14.23 -5.30
CA GLU A 69 -11.56 14.83 -4.67
C GLU A 69 -11.26 14.99 -3.17
N LYS A 70 -11.44 16.19 -2.65
CA LYS A 70 -11.31 16.52 -1.24
C LYS A 70 -12.48 17.42 -0.83
N ASP A 71 -13.18 17.04 0.24
CA ASP A 71 -14.34 17.78 0.78
C ASP A 71 -15.45 18.04 -0.25
N GLY A 72 -15.57 17.16 -1.27
CA GLY A 72 -16.55 17.25 -2.37
C GLY A 72 -16.10 18.15 -3.53
N GLU A 73 -14.90 18.71 -3.49
CA GLU A 73 -14.34 19.55 -4.54
C GLU A 73 -13.20 18.81 -5.29
N ASP A 74 -13.07 19.10 -6.56
CA ASP A 74 -11.99 18.57 -7.38
C ASP A 74 -10.69 19.34 -7.14
N LEU A 75 -9.60 18.59 -6.96
CA LEU A 75 -8.25 19.10 -6.72
C LEU A 75 -7.28 18.42 -7.69
N LEU A 76 -6.59 19.21 -8.51
CA LEU A 76 -5.46 18.73 -9.32
C LEU A 76 -4.16 18.92 -8.53
N LEU A 77 -3.44 17.81 -8.31
CA LEU A 77 -2.09 17.82 -7.77
C LEU A 77 -1.13 17.55 -8.94
N GLU A 78 -0.38 18.56 -9.32
CA GLU A 78 0.61 18.46 -10.39
C GLU A 78 1.74 17.49 -10.01
N ALA A 79 2.14 16.65 -10.94
CA ALA A 79 3.21 15.69 -10.75
C ALA A 79 3.74 15.16 -12.09
N ASP A 80 5.06 15.04 -12.19
CA ASP A 80 5.74 14.42 -13.34
C ASP A 80 5.71 12.88 -13.26
N THR A 81 5.65 12.35 -12.05
CA THR A 81 5.68 10.91 -11.78
C THR A 81 4.67 10.55 -10.70
N VAL A 82 3.91 9.50 -10.94
CA VAL A 82 2.92 8.98 -9.99
C VAL A 82 3.29 7.58 -9.54
N VAL A 83 3.51 7.42 -8.24
CA VAL A 83 3.78 6.11 -7.61
C VAL A 83 2.50 5.57 -6.99
N CYS A 84 2.13 4.35 -7.36
CA CYS A 84 0.95 3.65 -6.84
C CYS A 84 1.35 2.72 -5.68
N ALA A 85 1.00 3.08 -4.45
CA ALA A 85 1.20 2.28 -3.24
C ALA A 85 -0.14 1.90 -2.60
N LEU A 86 -1.07 1.39 -3.43
CA LEU A 86 -2.47 1.13 -3.06
C LEU A 86 -2.70 -0.22 -2.38
N GLY A 87 -1.61 -0.90 -1.99
CA GLY A 87 -1.64 -2.23 -1.41
C GLY A 87 -1.66 -3.35 -2.46
N LEU A 88 -1.79 -4.58 -1.97
CA LEU A 88 -1.84 -5.79 -2.78
C LEU A 88 -3.21 -6.45 -2.64
N LYS A 89 -3.58 -7.23 -3.65
CA LYS A 89 -4.80 -8.05 -3.64
C LYS A 89 -4.45 -9.48 -4.05
N ALA A 90 -4.92 -10.45 -3.29
CA ALA A 90 -4.71 -11.86 -3.63
C ALA A 90 -5.40 -12.21 -4.96
N PRO A 91 -4.74 -12.99 -5.83
CA PRO A 91 -5.26 -13.37 -7.14
C PRO A 91 -6.19 -14.60 -7.05
N TYR A 92 -7.29 -14.48 -6.30
CA TYR A 92 -8.18 -15.60 -5.96
C TYR A 92 -8.60 -16.46 -7.17
N GLU A 93 -9.04 -15.85 -8.26
CA GLU A 93 -9.50 -16.57 -9.46
C GLU A 93 -8.41 -17.50 -10.05
N LYS A 94 -7.14 -17.04 -10.03
CA LYS A 94 -6.02 -17.86 -10.53
C LYS A 94 -5.65 -18.98 -9.54
N VAL A 95 -5.77 -18.70 -8.26
CA VAL A 95 -5.47 -19.65 -7.18
C VAL A 95 -6.51 -20.77 -7.18
N ASP A 96 -7.79 -20.42 -7.26
CA ASP A 96 -8.91 -21.36 -7.31
C ASP A 96 -8.80 -22.26 -8.55
N ALA A 97 -8.53 -21.68 -9.73
CA ALA A 97 -8.33 -22.45 -10.97
C ALA A 97 -7.15 -23.43 -10.89
N LEU A 98 -6.07 -23.13 -10.16
CA LEU A 98 -4.97 -24.05 -9.93
C LEU A 98 -5.32 -25.12 -8.90
N ALA A 99 -6.06 -24.78 -7.86
CA ALA A 99 -6.49 -25.70 -6.82
C ALA A 99 -7.42 -26.80 -7.36
N GLU A 100 -8.25 -26.49 -8.35
CA GLU A 100 -9.13 -27.46 -9.02
C GLU A 100 -8.40 -28.54 -9.85
N LEU A 101 -7.11 -28.35 -10.15
CA LEU A 101 -6.32 -29.28 -10.97
C LEU A 101 -5.74 -30.47 -10.18
N VAL A 102 -5.83 -30.46 -8.86
CA VAL A 102 -5.22 -31.46 -7.97
C VAL A 102 -6.17 -31.83 -6.84
N ASP A 103 -6.05 -33.07 -6.35
CA ASP A 103 -6.92 -33.57 -5.28
C ASP A 103 -6.65 -32.91 -3.93
N GLU A 104 -5.44 -32.40 -3.71
CA GLU A 104 -5.02 -31.73 -2.48
C GLU A 104 -4.18 -30.49 -2.79
N CYS A 105 -4.65 -29.32 -2.32
CA CYS A 105 -4.00 -28.05 -2.53
C CYS A 105 -3.99 -27.20 -1.26
N TYR A 106 -2.83 -26.67 -0.90
CA TYR A 106 -2.67 -25.75 0.22
C TYR A 106 -2.32 -24.36 -0.28
N ILE A 107 -3.23 -23.41 -0.06
CA ILE A 107 -3.03 -22.00 -0.42
C ILE A 107 -2.32 -21.30 0.73
N ILE A 108 -1.10 -20.80 0.49
CA ILE A 108 -0.24 -20.21 1.52
C ILE A 108 0.21 -18.78 1.14
N GLY A 109 0.53 -17.97 2.15
CA GLY A 109 1.03 -16.61 1.95
C GLY A 109 0.03 -15.71 1.22
N ASP A 110 0.55 -14.76 0.47
CA ASP A 110 -0.21 -13.72 -0.21
C ASP A 110 -1.17 -14.22 -1.31
N CYS A 111 -1.00 -15.46 -1.74
CA CYS A 111 -1.95 -16.11 -2.66
C CYS A 111 -3.32 -16.31 -2.01
N GLY A 112 -3.35 -16.64 -0.72
CA GLY A 112 -4.59 -16.84 0.03
C GLY A 112 -5.09 -15.56 0.70
N LYS A 113 -4.20 -14.85 1.36
CA LYS A 113 -4.49 -13.58 2.02
C LYS A 113 -3.23 -12.75 2.10
N VAL A 114 -3.28 -11.57 1.51
CA VAL A 114 -2.18 -10.61 1.60
C VAL A 114 -1.92 -10.26 3.07
N GLY A 115 -0.66 -10.41 3.48
CA GLY A 115 -0.26 -10.23 4.87
C GLY A 115 1.21 -9.81 5.00
N LYS A 116 1.79 -10.10 6.17
CA LYS A 116 3.20 -9.86 6.46
C LYS A 116 3.99 -11.16 6.38
N ILE A 117 5.31 -11.07 6.48
CA ILE A 117 6.21 -12.24 6.48
C ILE A 117 5.76 -13.28 7.51
N TYR A 118 5.37 -12.84 8.71
CA TYR A 118 4.85 -13.71 9.76
C TYR A 118 3.61 -14.52 9.31
N ASP A 119 2.67 -13.88 8.63
CA ASP A 119 1.45 -14.54 8.14
C ASP A 119 1.79 -15.59 7.07
N ALA A 120 2.70 -15.25 6.14
CA ALA A 120 3.16 -16.18 5.12
C ALA A 120 3.90 -17.39 5.71
N MET A 121 4.78 -17.16 6.68
CA MET A 121 5.49 -18.24 7.38
C MET A 121 4.54 -19.15 8.16
N ASN A 122 3.54 -18.61 8.86
CA ASN A 122 2.55 -19.39 9.58
C ASN A 122 1.71 -20.27 8.66
N THR A 123 1.19 -19.69 7.59
CA THR A 123 0.39 -20.47 6.63
C THR A 123 1.21 -21.58 5.99
N GLY A 124 2.49 -21.33 5.66
CA GLY A 124 3.41 -22.35 5.15
C GLY A 124 3.69 -23.46 6.17
N TYR A 125 3.97 -23.09 7.42
CA TYR A 125 4.20 -24.05 8.51
C TYR A 125 2.99 -24.96 8.71
N TYR A 126 1.79 -24.39 8.86
CA TYR A 126 0.59 -25.18 9.08
C TYR A 126 0.17 -26.02 7.86
N ALA A 127 0.51 -25.63 6.66
CA ALA A 127 0.37 -26.49 5.49
C ALA A 127 1.32 -27.69 5.59
N ALA A 128 2.60 -27.46 5.84
CA ALA A 128 3.62 -28.50 5.91
C ALA A 128 3.39 -29.57 7.01
N VAL A 129 2.75 -29.22 8.13
CA VAL A 129 2.42 -30.21 9.19
C VAL A 129 1.14 -31.01 8.89
N ARG A 130 0.42 -30.69 7.83
CA ARG A 130 -0.78 -31.44 7.39
C ARG A 130 -0.48 -32.46 6.29
N VAL A 131 0.62 -32.26 5.59
CA VAL A 131 1.17 -33.18 4.60
C VAL A 131 2.03 -34.24 5.31
#